data_660a1572fb06ed518577a3e94fbd20fa
#
_entry.id   660a1572fb06ed518577a3e94fbd20fa
#
_cell.length_a   1.000
_cell.length_b   1.000
_cell.length_c   1.000
_cell.angle_alpha   90.00
_cell.angle_beta   90.00
_cell.angle_gamma   90.00
#
_symmetry.space_group_name_H-M   'P 1'
#
loop_
_entity.id
_entity.type
_entity.pdbx_description
1 polymer ?
#
loop_
_entity_poly.entity_id
_entity_poly.type
_entity_poly.pdbx_seq_one_letter_code
_entity_poly.pdbx_strand_id
1 'polypeptide(L)'
;MNIELKDSSHGPVYAQVRDQIENGIRTGQLASGETLPAPAALARRLSVDQGEIQRAYFELEHAGMVKKESGTDFLGKPKTTYRMK
;
A
#
# COMPACT_ATOMS: atom_id res chain seq x y z
N MET A 1 9.25 1.58 4.71
CA MET A 1 8.41 0.37 4.74
C MET A 1 9.13 -0.77 4.03
N ASN A 2 9.24 -1.89 4.67
CA ASN A 2 9.98 -3.03 4.13
C ASN A 2 9.02 -4.22 3.99
N ILE A 3 8.67 -4.54 2.75
CA ILE A 3 7.76 -5.65 2.44
C ILE A 3 8.58 -6.77 1.81
N GLU A 4 8.44 -7.98 2.37
CA GLU A 4 9.10 -9.17 1.85
C GLU A 4 8.05 -10.14 1.33
N LEU A 5 8.16 -10.50 0.05
CA LEU A 5 7.25 -11.46 -0.54
C LEU A 5 7.76 -12.88 -0.35
N LYS A 6 6.86 -13.75 0.05
CA LYS A 6 7.08 -15.20 0.16
C LYS A 6 6.48 -15.89 -1.05
N ASP A 7 6.67 -17.20 -1.15
CA ASP A 7 6.09 -17.97 -2.25
C ASP A 7 4.56 -18.06 -2.12
N SER A 8 3.93 -18.66 -3.12
CA SER A 8 2.47 -18.71 -3.20
C SER A 8 1.81 -19.51 -2.08
N SER A 9 2.58 -20.30 -1.33
CA SER A 9 2.02 -21.03 -0.18
C SER A 9 1.61 -20.08 0.94
N HIS A 10 2.08 -18.83 0.92
CA HIS A 10 1.73 -17.80 1.88
C HIS A 10 0.58 -16.90 1.37
N GLY A 11 -0.09 -17.34 0.32
CA GLY A 11 -1.21 -16.62 -0.26
C GLY A 11 -0.81 -15.75 -1.46
N PRO A 12 -1.80 -15.13 -2.13
CA PRO A 12 -1.52 -14.29 -3.27
C PRO A 12 -0.74 -13.03 -2.87
N VAL A 13 -0.09 -12.41 -3.86
CA VAL A 13 0.74 -11.22 -3.63
C VAL A 13 -0.02 -10.13 -2.91
N TYR A 14 -1.24 -9.81 -3.35
CA TYR A 14 -2.00 -8.73 -2.73
C TYR A 14 -2.26 -8.98 -1.24
N ALA A 15 -2.53 -10.24 -0.88
CA ALA A 15 -2.81 -10.59 0.51
C ALA A 15 -1.55 -10.48 1.37
N GLN A 16 -0.40 -10.88 0.84
CA GLN A 16 0.87 -10.74 1.55
C GLN A 16 1.19 -9.27 1.80
N VAL A 17 0.99 -8.42 0.80
CA VAL A 17 1.24 -6.97 0.92
C VAL A 17 0.27 -6.37 1.93
N ARG A 18 -1.01 -6.67 1.79
CA ARG A 18 -2.05 -6.17 2.70
C ARG A 18 -1.75 -6.54 4.15
N ASP A 19 -1.42 -7.81 4.39
CA ASP A 19 -1.21 -8.30 5.75
C ASP A 19 0.03 -7.70 6.40
N GLN A 20 1.08 -7.49 5.64
CA GLN A 20 2.28 -6.85 6.16
C GLN A 20 2.06 -5.38 6.51
N ILE A 21 1.31 -4.67 5.69
CA ILE A 21 0.96 -3.27 5.98
C ILE A 21 0.05 -3.20 7.21
N GLU A 22 -0.96 -4.07 7.28
CA GLU A 22 -1.85 -4.13 8.43
C GLU A 22 -1.07 -4.41 9.72
N ASN A 23 -0.16 -5.36 9.66
CA ASN A 23 0.67 -5.68 10.83
C ASN A 23 1.56 -4.49 11.22
N GLY A 24 2.12 -3.78 10.23
CA GLY A 24 2.92 -2.59 10.49
C GLY A 24 2.11 -1.48 11.18
N ILE A 25 0.85 -1.32 10.82
CA ILE A 25 -0.04 -0.36 11.47
C ILE A 25 -0.33 -0.79 12.91
N ARG A 26 -0.64 -2.05 13.12
CA ARG A 26 -0.96 -2.57 14.47
C ARG A 26 0.21 -2.47 15.42
N THR A 27 1.42 -2.72 14.94
CA THR A 27 2.61 -2.72 15.79
C THR A 27 3.22 -1.33 15.95
N GLY A 28 2.68 -0.33 15.24
CA GLY A 28 3.21 1.02 15.30
C GLY A 28 4.44 1.27 14.43
N GLN A 29 4.88 0.29 13.65
CA GLN A 29 5.98 0.49 12.71
C GLN A 29 5.59 1.46 11.59
N LEU A 30 4.31 1.48 11.25
CA LEU A 30 3.75 2.46 10.30
C LEU A 30 2.88 3.42 11.10
N ALA A 31 3.31 4.66 11.18
CA ALA A 31 2.67 5.65 12.02
C ALA A 31 1.40 6.23 11.37
N SER A 32 0.48 6.69 12.22
CA SER A 32 -0.70 7.42 11.76
C SER A 32 -0.27 8.63 10.94
N GLY A 33 -0.91 8.85 9.80
CA GLY A 33 -0.58 9.95 8.90
C GLY A 33 0.58 9.70 7.96
N GLU A 34 1.30 8.58 8.13
CA GLU A 34 2.41 8.25 7.24
C GLU A 34 1.87 7.87 5.86
N THR A 35 2.57 8.29 4.81
CA THR A 35 2.17 8.06 3.43
C THR A 35 2.72 6.73 2.93
N LEU A 36 1.87 5.93 2.30
CA LEU A 36 2.30 4.71 1.62
C LEU A 36 2.96 5.06 0.28
N PRO A 37 3.91 4.24 -0.20
CA PRO A 37 4.44 4.43 -1.55
C PRO A 37 3.33 4.33 -2.58
N ALA A 38 3.49 5.02 -3.72
CA ALA A 38 2.54 4.89 -4.82
C ALA A 38 2.50 3.42 -5.28
N PRO A 39 1.32 2.91 -5.69
CA PRO A 39 1.23 1.51 -6.12
C PRO A 39 2.23 1.12 -7.20
N ALA A 40 2.45 1.98 -8.20
CA ALA A 40 3.40 1.70 -9.26
C ALA A 40 4.83 1.60 -8.74
N ALA A 41 5.20 2.46 -7.80
CA ALA A 41 6.55 2.45 -7.21
C ALA A 41 6.79 1.18 -6.40
N LEU A 42 5.82 0.79 -5.59
CA LEU A 42 5.96 -0.42 -4.78
C LEU A 42 5.97 -1.67 -5.66
N ALA A 43 5.10 -1.72 -6.68
CA ALA A 43 5.06 -2.83 -7.62
C ALA A 43 6.41 -3.02 -8.31
N ARG A 44 7.03 -1.90 -8.72
CA ARG A 44 8.34 -1.95 -9.37
C ARG A 44 9.41 -2.46 -8.41
N ARG A 45 9.38 -1.99 -7.17
CA ARG A 45 10.34 -2.42 -6.14
C ARG A 45 10.22 -3.92 -5.85
N LEU A 46 9.00 -4.45 -5.82
CA LEU A 46 8.75 -5.85 -5.51
C LEU A 46 8.74 -6.74 -6.75
N SER A 47 8.86 -6.16 -7.94
CA SER A 47 8.80 -6.87 -9.22
C SER A 47 7.51 -7.65 -9.39
N VAL A 48 6.39 -7.01 -9.08
CA VAL A 48 5.05 -7.60 -9.20
C VAL A 48 4.15 -6.70 -10.03
N ASP A 49 2.99 -7.22 -10.39
CA ASP A 49 1.99 -6.46 -11.13
C ASP A 49 1.42 -5.35 -10.24
N GLN A 50 1.29 -4.15 -10.80
CA GLN A 50 0.72 -3.01 -10.09
C GLN A 50 -0.70 -3.29 -9.58
N GLY A 51 -1.47 -4.08 -10.32
CA GLY A 51 -2.83 -4.44 -9.92
C GLY A 51 -2.89 -5.16 -8.58
N GLU A 52 -1.86 -5.94 -8.25
CA GLU A 52 -1.78 -6.61 -6.95
C GLU A 52 -1.64 -5.58 -5.82
N ILE A 53 -0.81 -4.57 -6.04
CA ILE A 53 -0.62 -3.52 -5.03
C ILE A 53 -1.88 -2.68 -4.88
N GLN A 54 -2.52 -2.33 -5.99
CA GLN A 54 -3.76 -1.55 -5.97
C GLN A 54 -4.85 -2.30 -5.22
N ARG A 55 -4.94 -3.61 -5.40
CA ARG A 55 -5.91 -4.43 -4.68
C ARG A 55 -5.63 -4.45 -3.17
N ALA A 56 -4.36 -4.57 -2.79
CA ALA A 56 -3.99 -4.55 -1.37
C ALA A 56 -4.40 -3.22 -0.73
N TYR A 57 -4.11 -2.11 -1.40
CA TYR A 57 -4.44 -0.78 -0.89
C TYR A 57 -5.95 -0.56 -0.83
N PHE A 58 -6.68 -1.05 -1.84
CA PHE A 58 -8.13 -0.99 -1.86
C PHE A 58 -8.73 -1.70 -0.64
N GLU A 59 -8.25 -2.89 -0.32
CA GLU A 59 -8.75 -3.63 0.82
C GLU A 59 -8.42 -2.95 2.15
N LEU A 60 -7.24 -2.36 2.27
CA LEU A 60 -6.87 -1.59 3.46
C LEU A 60 -7.74 -0.35 3.62
N GLU A 61 -8.07 0.31 2.51
CA GLU A 61 -8.97 1.46 2.53
C GLU A 61 -10.36 1.06 3.01
N HIS A 62 -10.90 -0.03 2.49
CA HIS A 62 -12.21 -0.53 2.88
C HIS A 62 -12.24 -1.02 4.32
N ALA A 63 -11.12 -1.49 4.85
CA ALA A 63 -11.01 -1.86 6.26
C ALA A 63 -10.85 -0.65 7.18
N GLY A 64 -10.75 0.55 6.62
CA GLY A 64 -10.60 1.77 7.41
C GLY A 64 -9.20 2.00 7.94
N MET A 65 -8.20 1.28 7.43
CA MET A 65 -6.82 1.41 7.90
C MET A 65 -6.03 2.46 7.15
N VAL A 66 -6.38 2.72 5.90
CA VAL A 66 -5.75 3.77 5.11
C VAL A 66 -6.80 4.67 4.49
N LYS A 67 -6.38 5.85 4.13
CA LYS A 67 -7.20 6.88 3.53
C LYS A 67 -6.62 7.25 2.16
N LYS A 68 -7.49 7.32 1.15
CA LYS A 68 -7.09 7.73 -0.18
C LYS A 68 -7.33 9.23 -0.32
N GLU A 69 -6.31 9.97 -0.72
CA GLU A 69 -6.40 11.40 -0.92
C GLU A 69 -6.10 11.75 -2.37
N SER A 70 -6.90 12.64 -2.94
CA SER A 70 -6.69 13.14 -4.29
C SER A 70 -6.19 14.57 -4.22
N GLY A 71 -5.25 14.90 -5.11
CA GLY A 71 -4.70 16.23 -5.19
C GLY A 71 -4.02 16.45 -6.53
N THR A 72 -3.18 17.45 -6.61
CA THR A 72 -2.39 17.71 -7.80
C THR A 72 -0.92 17.80 -7.42
N ASP A 73 -0.04 17.40 -8.35
CA ASP A 73 1.39 17.58 -8.16
C ASP A 73 1.81 18.99 -8.58
N PHE A 74 3.11 19.28 -8.50
CA PHE A 74 3.63 20.61 -8.84
C PHE A 74 3.46 20.97 -10.31
N LEU A 75 3.18 19.97 -11.18
CA LEU A 75 2.90 20.20 -12.59
C LEU A 75 1.41 20.35 -12.88
N GLY A 76 0.56 20.32 -11.83
CA GLY A 76 -0.88 20.42 -11.98
C GLY A 76 -1.57 19.13 -12.41
N LYS A 77 -0.86 18.00 -12.43
CA LYS A 77 -1.43 16.71 -12.81
C LYS A 77 -2.09 16.04 -11.62
N PRO A 78 -3.18 15.26 -11.85
CA PRO A 78 -3.84 14.56 -10.77
C PRO A 78 -2.87 13.61 -10.07
N LYS A 79 -2.93 13.58 -8.74
CA LYS A 79 -2.10 12.70 -7.92
C LYS A 79 -2.96 12.07 -6.83
N THR A 80 -2.83 10.75 -6.69
CA THR A 80 -3.51 10.00 -5.65
C THR A 80 -2.48 9.55 -4.62
N THR A 81 -2.79 9.79 -3.35
CA THR A 81 -1.91 9.42 -2.24
C THR A 81 -2.68 8.55 -1.27
N TYR A 82 -2.03 7.50 -0.78
CA TYR A 82 -2.59 6.65 0.28
C TYR A 82 -1.84 6.93 1.57
N ARG A 83 -2.59 7.17 2.63
CA ARG A 83 -2.04 7.57 3.92
C ARG A 83 -2.64 6.74 5.03
N MET A 84 -1.83 6.31 6.00
CA MET A 84 -2.34 5.62 7.18
C MET A 84 -3.24 6.56 7.98
N LYS A 85 -4.35 6.05 8.45
CA LYS A 85 -5.27 6.83 9.31
C LYS A 85 -4.73 7.03 10.70
#